data_05bf68470876590b88dbe61277a47590
#
_entry.id   05bf68470876590b88dbe61277a47590
#
_cell.length_a   1.000
_cell.length_b   1.000
_cell.length_c   1.000
_cell.angle_alpha   90.00
_cell.angle_beta   90.00
_cell.angle_gamma   90.00
#
_symmetry.space_group_name_H-M   'P 1'
#
loop_
_entity.id
_entity.type
_entity.pdbx_description
1 polymer ?
#
loop_
_entity_poly.entity_id
_entity_poly.type
_entity_poly.pdbx_seq_one_letter_code
_entity_poly.pdbx_strand_id
1 'polypeptide(L)'
;MCSVPTSVYQTAKGERLPSVTQIIGLGWPKGDGLIAWANREGLAGRSHTEARDRAAMTGTIAHELVLALIGGPEPQLEQYQADAVKSARIPEAHGVGWLRGKVINARMVEVPLVSAKMGYGGTPDWYGLVDGAPTLLDIKTSAQVYAEHWIQLAAYRLLLQEAGHEVAQVGVLHLPRALDGKGKAIMKGADKQEHHEQAWRLCQQVYAIKQIIG
;
A
#
# COMPACT_ATOMS: atom_id res chain seq x y z
N MET A 1 -7.16 8.35 -19.44
CA MET A 1 -7.08 8.57 -17.99
C MET A 1 -7.65 7.32 -17.33
N CYS A 2 -6.81 6.35 -16.95
CA CYS A 2 -7.26 5.25 -16.11
C CYS A 2 -7.40 5.79 -14.69
N SER A 3 -8.63 6.03 -14.26
CA SER A 3 -8.91 6.30 -12.86
C SER A 3 -8.75 4.99 -12.10
N VAL A 4 -7.78 4.92 -11.19
CA VAL A 4 -7.76 3.88 -10.16
C VAL A 4 -9.14 3.93 -9.49
N PRO A 5 -9.89 2.82 -9.43
CA PRO A 5 -11.19 2.82 -8.78
C PRO A 5 -11.01 3.25 -7.33
N THR A 6 -11.51 4.41 -6.97
CA THR A 6 -11.52 4.83 -5.57
C THR A 6 -12.56 3.97 -4.87
N SER A 7 -12.11 2.96 -4.13
CA SER A 7 -13.00 2.12 -3.34
C SER A 7 -13.85 3.01 -2.44
N VAL A 8 -15.16 2.95 -2.60
CA VAL A 8 -16.08 3.69 -1.74
C VAL A 8 -16.38 2.80 -0.54
N TYR A 9 -15.91 3.22 0.64
CA TYR A 9 -16.20 2.52 1.89
C TYR A 9 -17.50 3.06 2.48
N GLN A 10 -18.41 2.17 2.85
CA GLN A 10 -19.71 2.52 3.43
C GLN A 10 -20.05 1.59 4.59
N THR A 11 -20.70 2.16 5.60
CA THR A 11 -21.31 1.35 6.67
C THR A 11 -22.50 0.54 6.14
N ALA A 12 -23.00 -0.42 6.91
CA ALA A 12 -24.24 -1.14 6.58
C ALA A 12 -25.47 -0.22 6.43
N LYS A 13 -25.41 1.01 6.96
CA LYS A 13 -26.45 2.04 6.83
C LYS A 13 -26.25 2.95 5.61
N GLY A 14 -25.23 2.71 4.79
CA GLY A 14 -24.91 3.51 3.60
C GLY A 14 -24.11 4.80 3.87
N GLU A 15 -23.66 5.03 5.10
CA GLU A 15 -22.83 6.19 5.44
C GLU A 15 -21.42 6.03 4.86
N ARG A 16 -20.95 7.03 4.12
CA ARG A 16 -19.60 7.02 3.53
C ARG A 16 -18.54 7.21 4.60
N LEU A 17 -17.51 6.41 4.52
CA LEU A 17 -16.34 6.47 5.38
C LEU A 17 -15.08 6.85 4.60
N PRO A 18 -14.16 7.60 5.22
CA PRO A 18 -12.88 7.89 4.60
C PRO A 18 -12.02 6.62 4.50
N SER A 19 -11.16 6.58 3.48
CA SER A 19 -10.15 5.53 3.36
C SER A 19 -8.96 5.80 4.27
N VAL A 20 -8.22 4.73 4.60
CA VAL A 20 -6.93 4.81 5.29
C VAL A 20 -6.00 5.81 4.58
N THR A 21 -5.89 5.74 3.26
CA THR A 21 -5.01 6.59 2.47
C THR A 21 -5.45 8.07 2.44
N GLN A 22 -6.77 8.35 2.48
CA GLN A 22 -7.28 9.73 2.61
C GLN A 22 -6.94 10.32 3.97
N ILE A 23 -7.10 9.55 5.05
CA ILE A 23 -6.78 9.99 6.40
C ILE A 23 -5.28 10.27 6.54
N ILE A 24 -4.41 9.36 6.07
CA ILE A 24 -2.96 9.54 6.09
C ILE A 24 -2.55 10.75 5.23
N GLY A 25 -3.13 10.88 4.03
CA GLY A 25 -2.81 11.99 3.13
C GLY A 25 -3.09 13.38 3.70
N LEU A 26 -4.05 13.48 4.63
CA LEU A 26 -4.38 14.72 5.36
C LEU A 26 -3.65 14.86 6.69
N GLY A 27 -3.44 13.76 7.40
CA GLY A 27 -2.96 13.78 8.78
C GLY A 27 -1.44 13.62 8.92
N TRP A 28 -0.76 13.07 7.89
CA TRP A 28 0.69 12.85 7.91
C TRP A 28 1.36 13.69 6.84
N PRO A 29 2.22 14.66 7.19
CA PRO A 29 2.88 15.52 6.21
C PRO A 29 3.86 14.69 5.37
N LYS A 30 3.82 14.91 4.06
CA LYS A 30 4.86 14.39 3.17
C LYS A 30 6.14 15.20 3.37
N GLY A 31 7.26 14.52 3.54
CA GLY A 31 8.55 15.18 3.72
C GLY A 31 9.00 15.97 2.48
N ASP A 32 9.98 16.84 2.65
CA ASP A 32 10.53 17.75 1.62
C ASP A 32 11.10 17.02 0.38
N GLY A 33 11.31 15.72 0.48
CA GLY A 33 11.82 14.88 -0.61
C GLY A 33 10.97 14.93 -1.88
N LEU A 34 9.64 15.10 -1.77
CA LEU A 34 8.75 15.22 -2.92
C LEU A 34 8.96 16.56 -3.66
N ILE A 35 9.13 17.64 -2.91
CA ILE A 35 9.41 18.98 -3.46
C ILE A 35 10.78 18.98 -4.15
N ALA A 36 11.80 18.45 -3.49
CA ALA A 36 13.15 18.33 -4.04
C ALA A 36 13.18 17.46 -5.31
N TRP A 37 12.40 16.37 -5.34
CA TRP A 37 12.27 15.54 -6.53
C TRP A 37 11.57 16.30 -7.68
N ALA A 38 10.45 16.95 -7.43
CA ALA A 38 9.73 17.73 -8.45
C ALA A 38 10.61 18.84 -9.04
N ASN A 39 11.41 19.52 -8.20
CA ASN A 39 12.35 20.53 -8.64
C ASN A 39 13.45 19.93 -9.54
N ARG A 40 14.03 18.78 -9.18
CA ARG A 40 15.02 18.09 -10.04
C ARG A 40 14.44 17.70 -11.40
N GLU A 41 13.19 17.20 -11.46
CA GLU A 41 12.55 16.89 -12.74
C GLU A 41 12.39 18.15 -13.59
N GLY A 42 11.90 19.26 -12.98
CA GLY A 42 11.77 20.54 -13.66
C GLY A 42 13.09 21.11 -14.19
N LEU A 43 14.15 21.08 -13.39
CA LEU A 43 15.49 21.51 -13.80
C LEU A 43 16.08 20.66 -14.93
N ALA A 44 15.68 19.38 -15.01
CA ALA A 44 16.06 18.47 -16.10
C ALA A 44 15.15 18.59 -17.34
N GLY A 45 14.25 19.58 -17.38
CA GLY A 45 13.31 19.80 -18.49
C GLY A 45 12.22 18.72 -18.60
N ARG A 46 11.98 17.94 -17.55
CA ARG A 46 10.96 16.89 -17.52
C ARG A 46 9.75 17.32 -16.70
N SER A 47 8.55 16.92 -17.14
CA SER A 47 7.34 17.12 -16.37
C SER A 47 7.33 16.17 -15.17
N HIS A 48 7.33 16.75 -13.96
CA HIS A 48 7.20 15.96 -12.73
C HIS A 48 5.85 15.24 -12.65
N THR A 49 4.81 15.77 -13.27
CA THR A 49 3.48 15.15 -13.33
C THR A 49 3.52 13.88 -14.17
N GLU A 50 4.09 13.95 -15.39
CA GLU A 50 4.23 12.77 -16.25
C GLU A 50 5.13 11.71 -15.64
N ALA A 51 6.24 12.12 -15.01
CA ALA A 51 7.14 11.21 -14.31
C ALA A 51 6.43 10.50 -13.13
N ARG A 52 5.61 11.24 -12.36
CA ARG A 52 4.77 10.69 -11.30
C ARG A 52 3.75 9.70 -11.84
N ASP A 53 3.03 10.06 -12.90
CA ASP A 53 1.94 9.25 -13.44
C ASP A 53 2.48 7.96 -14.08
N ARG A 54 3.64 8.03 -14.75
CA ARG A 54 4.36 6.85 -15.24
C ARG A 54 4.81 5.95 -14.09
N ALA A 55 5.34 6.55 -13.03
CA ALA A 55 5.75 5.81 -11.84
C ALA A 55 4.55 5.13 -11.14
N ALA A 56 3.40 5.80 -11.06
CA ALA A 56 2.17 5.26 -10.51
C ALA A 56 1.65 4.09 -11.37
N MET A 57 1.60 4.26 -12.69
CA MET A 57 1.20 3.19 -13.62
C MET A 57 2.07 1.95 -13.47
N THR A 58 3.39 2.13 -13.51
CA THR A 58 4.34 1.02 -13.31
C THR A 58 4.13 0.35 -11.95
N GLY A 59 3.84 1.15 -10.91
CA GLY A 59 3.55 0.65 -9.57
C GLY A 59 2.28 -0.21 -9.53
N THR A 60 1.19 0.25 -10.16
CA THR A 60 -0.07 -0.48 -10.26
C THR A 60 0.11 -1.83 -10.95
N ILE A 61 0.74 -1.85 -12.12
CA ILE A 61 0.99 -3.10 -12.86
C ILE A 61 1.87 -4.06 -12.06
N ALA A 62 2.93 -3.55 -11.43
CA ALA A 62 3.81 -4.37 -10.61
C ALA A 62 3.08 -4.96 -9.39
N HIS A 63 2.16 -4.20 -8.80
CA HIS A 63 1.31 -4.66 -7.69
C HIS A 63 0.43 -5.83 -8.14
N GLU A 64 -0.30 -5.69 -9.27
CA GLU A 64 -1.11 -6.77 -9.84
C GLU A 64 -0.28 -8.03 -10.13
N LEU A 65 0.88 -7.86 -10.78
CA LEU A 65 1.79 -8.97 -11.10
C LEU A 65 2.28 -9.71 -9.85
N VAL A 66 2.64 -8.97 -8.80
CA VAL A 66 3.14 -9.56 -7.55
C VAL A 66 2.01 -10.23 -6.77
N LEU A 67 0.80 -9.63 -6.75
CA LEU A 67 -0.36 -10.26 -6.12
C LEU A 67 -0.70 -11.59 -6.77
N ALA A 68 -0.64 -11.69 -8.11
CA ALA A 68 -0.85 -12.96 -8.81
C ALA A 68 0.13 -14.05 -8.36
N LEU A 69 1.38 -13.71 -8.07
CA LEU A 69 2.38 -14.66 -7.56
C LEU A 69 2.05 -15.19 -6.15
N ILE A 70 1.26 -14.47 -5.37
CA ILE A 70 0.95 -14.81 -3.97
C ILE A 70 -0.53 -15.11 -3.72
N GLY A 71 -1.23 -15.56 -4.77
CA GLY A 71 -2.61 -16.05 -4.70
C GLY A 71 -3.68 -15.04 -5.04
N GLY A 72 -3.31 -13.91 -5.62
CA GLY A 72 -4.24 -12.94 -6.20
C GLY A 72 -4.74 -13.32 -7.60
N PRO A 73 -5.63 -12.50 -8.19
CA PRO A 73 -6.14 -12.72 -9.52
C PRO A 73 -5.06 -12.52 -10.59
N GLU A 74 -5.24 -13.17 -11.76
CA GLU A 74 -4.38 -12.93 -12.92
C GLU A 74 -4.55 -11.49 -13.43
N PRO A 75 -3.43 -10.75 -13.67
CA PRO A 75 -3.48 -9.38 -14.12
C PRO A 75 -3.90 -9.28 -15.59
N GLN A 76 -4.73 -8.29 -15.91
CA GLN A 76 -5.17 -8.01 -17.28
C GLN A 76 -4.21 -7.02 -17.96
N LEU A 77 -3.07 -7.52 -18.45
CA LEU A 77 -1.98 -6.67 -18.93
C LEU A 77 -2.24 -5.99 -20.27
N GLU A 78 -3.19 -6.48 -21.05
CA GLU A 78 -3.59 -5.93 -22.36
C GLU A 78 -4.17 -4.53 -22.29
N GLN A 79 -4.67 -4.10 -21.12
CA GLN A 79 -5.16 -2.74 -20.90
C GLN A 79 -4.03 -1.70 -20.73
N TYR A 80 -2.79 -2.14 -20.54
CA TYR A 80 -1.65 -1.28 -20.24
C TYR A 80 -0.71 -1.14 -21.45
N GLN A 81 0.05 -0.03 -21.48
CA GLN A 81 1.08 0.18 -22.49
C GLN A 81 2.24 -0.80 -22.29
N ALA A 82 2.79 -1.33 -23.38
CA ALA A 82 3.81 -2.36 -23.34
C ALA A 82 5.11 -1.95 -22.63
N ASP A 83 5.50 -0.69 -22.70
CA ASP A 83 6.68 -0.16 -22.00
C ASP A 83 6.45 -0.06 -20.48
N ALA A 84 5.23 0.27 -20.04
CA ALA A 84 4.87 0.27 -18.64
C ALA A 84 4.86 -1.16 -18.07
N VAL A 85 4.30 -2.13 -18.81
CA VAL A 85 4.35 -3.55 -18.45
C VAL A 85 5.79 -4.06 -18.36
N LYS A 86 6.63 -3.72 -19.35
CA LYS A 86 8.06 -4.08 -19.33
C LYS A 86 8.77 -3.53 -18.09
N SER A 87 8.48 -2.29 -17.73
CA SER A 87 9.07 -1.66 -16.53
C SER A 87 8.61 -2.32 -15.24
N ALA A 88 7.35 -2.81 -15.18
CA ALA A 88 6.78 -3.48 -14.03
C ALA A 88 7.32 -4.90 -13.80
N ARG A 89 7.94 -5.52 -14.83
CA ARG A 89 8.59 -6.83 -14.68
C ARG A 89 9.83 -6.80 -13.77
N ILE A 90 10.43 -5.63 -13.54
CA ILE A 90 11.57 -5.48 -12.61
C ILE A 90 11.14 -5.75 -11.17
N PRO A 91 10.17 -5.01 -10.58
CA PRO A 91 9.68 -5.31 -9.24
C PRO A 91 9.01 -6.71 -9.15
N GLU A 92 8.37 -7.21 -10.20
CA GLU A 92 7.88 -8.59 -10.23
C GLU A 92 9.02 -9.61 -10.03
N ALA A 93 10.12 -9.46 -10.76
CA ALA A 93 11.30 -10.34 -10.63
C ALA A 93 11.88 -10.29 -9.20
N HIS A 94 11.85 -9.13 -8.56
CA HIS A 94 12.21 -8.98 -7.14
C HIS A 94 11.24 -9.74 -6.24
N GLY A 95 9.93 -9.73 -6.54
CA GLY A 95 8.90 -10.51 -5.85
C GLY A 95 9.15 -12.02 -5.97
N VAL A 96 9.42 -12.50 -7.18
CA VAL A 96 9.81 -13.91 -7.43
C VAL A 96 11.05 -14.27 -6.60
N GLY A 97 12.04 -13.38 -6.54
CA GLY A 97 13.24 -13.60 -5.72
C GLY A 97 12.94 -13.72 -4.23
N TRP A 98 12.02 -12.89 -3.72
CA TRP A 98 11.59 -12.94 -2.31
C TRP A 98 10.81 -14.20 -1.97
N LEU A 99 10.02 -14.72 -2.91
CA LEU A 99 9.20 -15.93 -2.70
C LEU A 99 10.01 -17.23 -2.59
N ARG A 100 11.26 -17.24 -3.05
CA ARG A 100 12.09 -18.45 -3.01
C ARG A 100 12.23 -19.01 -1.60
N GLY A 101 11.86 -20.28 -1.44
CA GLY A 101 11.92 -20.99 -0.15
C GLY A 101 10.85 -20.60 0.86
N LYS A 102 9.82 -19.82 0.48
CA LYS A 102 8.71 -19.46 1.35
C LYS A 102 7.45 -20.25 1.06
N VAL A 103 6.72 -20.56 2.11
CA VAL A 103 5.37 -21.11 2.04
C VAL A 103 4.36 -19.98 2.22
N ILE A 104 3.62 -19.70 1.15
CA ILE A 104 2.63 -18.63 1.10
C ILE A 104 1.23 -19.24 1.01
N ASN A 105 0.33 -18.80 1.89
CA ASN A 105 -1.08 -19.21 1.85
C ASN A 105 -1.96 -17.96 2.01
N ALA A 106 -2.50 -17.46 0.90
CA ALA A 106 -3.37 -16.30 0.87
C ALA A 106 -4.72 -16.61 1.54
N ARG A 107 -5.20 -15.69 2.36
CA ARG A 107 -6.55 -15.69 2.94
C ARG A 107 -7.39 -14.56 2.40
N MET A 108 -6.78 -13.40 2.21
CA MET A 108 -7.41 -12.20 1.63
C MET A 108 -6.42 -11.51 0.71
N VAL A 109 -6.85 -11.17 -0.49
CA VAL A 109 -6.10 -10.38 -1.47
C VAL A 109 -7.01 -9.26 -1.92
N GLU A 110 -6.64 -8.01 -1.63
CA GLU A 110 -7.41 -6.80 -1.97
C GLU A 110 -8.88 -6.87 -1.51
N VAL A 111 -9.14 -7.44 -0.34
CA VAL A 111 -10.49 -7.50 0.24
C VAL A 111 -10.77 -6.21 1.01
N PRO A 112 -11.82 -5.43 0.63
CA PRO A 112 -12.19 -4.22 1.36
C PRO A 112 -12.69 -4.54 2.77
N LEU A 113 -12.19 -3.82 3.76
CA LEU A 113 -12.62 -3.87 5.16
C LEU A 113 -13.19 -2.52 5.57
N VAL A 114 -14.22 -2.54 6.39
CA VAL A 114 -14.93 -1.35 6.86
C VAL A 114 -15.21 -1.47 8.36
N SER A 115 -14.90 -0.43 9.10
CA SER A 115 -15.25 -0.30 10.51
C SER A 115 -16.13 0.92 10.75
N ALA A 116 -17.41 0.69 11.01
CA ALA A 116 -18.32 1.75 11.46
C ALA A 116 -17.91 2.28 12.85
N LYS A 117 -17.36 1.41 13.70
CA LYS A 117 -16.89 1.76 15.06
C LYS A 117 -15.69 2.67 15.03
N MET A 118 -14.71 2.39 14.17
CA MET A 118 -13.48 3.18 14.04
C MET A 118 -13.62 4.31 13.02
N GLY A 119 -14.70 4.35 12.22
CA GLY A 119 -15.02 5.44 11.31
C GLY A 119 -14.17 5.49 10.04
N TYR A 120 -13.66 4.36 9.54
CA TYR A 120 -12.90 4.31 8.30
C TYR A 120 -12.95 2.94 7.61
N GLY A 121 -12.52 2.90 6.36
CA GLY A 121 -12.33 1.67 5.60
C GLY A 121 -10.99 1.62 4.91
N GLY A 122 -10.60 0.42 4.47
CA GLY A 122 -9.36 0.20 3.75
C GLY A 122 -9.30 -1.15 3.08
N THR A 123 -8.44 -1.26 2.07
CA THR A 123 -8.22 -2.50 1.34
C THR A 123 -6.75 -2.88 1.53
N PRO A 124 -6.44 -3.82 2.44
CA PRO A 124 -5.11 -4.39 2.56
C PRO A 124 -4.72 -5.10 1.25
N ASP A 125 -3.46 -4.98 0.83
CA ASP A 125 -2.98 -5.64 -0.37
C ASP A 125 -3.08 -7.17 -0.23
N TRP A 126 -2.59 -7.70 0.91
CA TRP A 126 -2.54 -9.12 1.14
C TRP A 126 -2.54 -9.47 2.62
N TYR A 127 -3.33 -10.47 3.00
CA TYR A 127 -3.31 -11.09 4.32
C TYR A 127 -3.37 -12.62 4.18
N GLY A 128 -2.55 -13.31 4.94
CA GLY A 128 -2.50 -14.77 4.90
C GLY A 128 -1.41 -15.35 5.81
N LEU A 129 -0.89 -16.51 5.46
CA LEU A 129 0.22 -17.14 6.17
C LEU A 129 1.50 -17.02 5.35
N VAL A 130 2.56 -16.52 5.96
CA VAL A 130 3.93 -16.60 5.45
C VAL A 130 4.72 -17.50 6.40
N ASP A 131 5.19 -18.63 5.88
CA ASP A 131 5.90 -19.66 6.66
C ASP A 131 5.12 -20.07 7.94
N GLY A 132 3.79 -20.15 7.83
CA GLY A 132 2.87 -20.50 8.92
C GLY A 132 2.44 -19.36 9.84
N ALA A 133 3.05 -18.17 9.76
CA ALA A 133 2.71 -17.03 10.61
C ALA A 133 1.62 -16.15 9.98
N PRO A 134 0.54 -15.77 10.71
CA PRO A 134 -0.48 -14.81 10.25
C PRO A 134 0.16 -13.45 9.96
N THR A 135 0.16 -13.07 8.68
CA THR A 135 0.93 -11.95 8.14
C THR A 135 0.07 -11.01 7.33
N LEU A 136 0.18 -9.72 7.59
CA LEU A 136 -0.33 -8.64 6.76
C LEU A 136 0.82 -8.05 5.94
N LEU A 137 0.69 -8.02 4.61
CA LEU A 137 1.67 -7.43 3.70
C LEU A 137 1.09 -6.24 2.95
N ASP A 138 1.95 -5.26 2.72
CA ASP A 138 1.71 -4.10 1.88
C ASP A 138 2.85 -4.00 0.85
N ILE A 139 2.51 -3.97 -0.44
CA ILE A 139 3.46 -4.02 -1.55
C ILE A 139 3.84 -2.61 -1.95
N LYS A 140 5.14 -2.31 -1.99
CA LYS A 140 5.64 -0.98 -2.35
C LYS A 140 6.76 -1.06 -3.37
N THR A 141 6.60 -0.30 -4.47
CA THR A 141 7.60 -0.14 -5.54
C THR A 141 8.32 1.21 -5.49
N SER A 142 8.13 1.97 -4.43
CA SER A 142 8.77 3.27 -4.17
C SER A 142 10.29 3.14 -4.04
N ALA A 143 11.01 4.29 -4.12
CA ALA A 143 12.47 4.30 -3.97
C ALA A 143 12.92 3.78 -2.59
N GLN A 144 12.13 4.03 -1.56
CA GLN A 144 12.40 3.57 -0.19
C GLN A 144 11.08 3.32 0.57
N VAL A 145 11.18 2.68 1.72
CA VAL A 145 10.06 2.52 2.66
C VAL A 145 9.97 3.77 3.52
N TYR A 146 8.76 4.35 3.57
CA TYR A 146 8.45 5.58 4.31
C TYR A 146 7.63 5.27 5.56
N ALA A 147 7.57 6.23 6.49
CA ALA A 147 6.80 6.09 7.73
C ALA A 147 5.30 5.86 7.47
N GLU A 148 4.73 6.51 6.46
CA GLU A 148 3.32 6.36 6.10
C GLU A 148 2.93 4.94 5.70
N HIS A 149 3.86 4.12 5.18
CA HIS A 149 3.58 2.71 4.87
C HIS A 149 3.32 1.89 6.15
N TRP A 150 4.05 2.20 7.22
CA TRP A 150 3.86 1.56 8.52
C TRP A 150 2.59 2.02 9.21
N ILE A 151 2.23 3.31 9.08
CA ILE A 151 0.97 3.87 9.57
C ILE A 151 -0.21 3.21 8.83
N GLN A 152 -0.08 2.99 7.53
CA GLN A 152 -1.07 2.28 6.71
C GLN A 152 -1.26 0.83 7.18
N LEU A 153 -0.17 0.11 7.40
CA LEU A 153 -0.20 -1.25 7.94
C LEU A 153 -0.83 -1.32 9.34
N ALA A 154 -0.55 -0.34 10.21
CA ALA A 154 -1.18 -0.28 11.52
C ALA A 154 -2.71 -0.10 11.42
N ALA A 155 -3.18 0.78 10.52
CA ALA A 155 -4.60 0.96 10.27
C ALA A 155 -5.27 -0.32 9.73
N TYR A 156 -4.65 -0.99 8.78
CA TYR A 156 -5.16 -2.25 8.21
C TYR A 156 -5.15 -3.39 9.22
N ARG A 157 -4.12 -3.46 10.07
CA ARG A 157 -4.07 -4.44 11.17
C ARG A 157 -5.26 -4.29 12.10
N LEU A 158 -5.61 -3.06 12.49
CA LEU A 158 -6.77 -2.80 13.35
C LEU A 158 -8.09 -3.25 12.68
N LEU A 159 -8.27 -3.00 11.37
CA LEU A 159 -9.43 -3.49 10.62
C LEU A 159 -9.52 -5.02 10.60
N LEU A 160 -8.39 -5.70 10.35
CA LEU A 160 -8.32 -7.15 10.36
C LEU A 160 -8.65 -7.72 11.75
N GLN A 161 -8.12 -7.12 12.82
CA GLN A 161 -8.41 -7.54 14.19
C GLN A 161 -9.88 -7.35 14.58
N GLU A 162 -10.51 -6.24 14.19
CA GLU A 162 -11.93 -6.04 14.40
C GLU A 162 -12.79 -7.07 13.64
N ALA A 163 -12.33 -7.49 12.45
CA ALA A 163 -12.96 -8.56 11.67
C ALA A 163 -12.66 -9.98 12.20
N GLY A 164 -11.96 -10.11 13.34
CA GLY A 164 -11.68 -11.39 14.00
C GLY A 164 -10.44 -12.13 13.48
N HIS A 165 -9.57 -11.45 12.73
CA HIS A 165 -8.35 -12.04 12.18
C HIS A 165 -7.15 -11.77 13.09
N GLU A 166 -6.41 -12.82 13.42
CA GLU A 166 -5.12 -12.70 14.09
C GLU A 166 -4.06 -12.16 13.12
N VAL A 167 -3.26 -11.20 13.57
CA VAL A 167 -2.11 -10.67 12.83
C VAL A 167 -0.88 -10.76 13.73
N ALA A 168 -0.03 -11.76 13.50
CA ALA A 168 1.21 -11.97 14.27
C ALA A 168 2.33 -11.04 13.80
N GLN A 169 2.37 -10.72 12.53
CA GLN A 169 3.38 -9.83 11.95
C GLN A 169 2.82 -8.99 10.80
N VAL A 170 3.45 -7.85 10.58
CA VAL A 170 3.18 -6.97 9.45
C VAL A 170 4.45 -6.76 8.64
N GLY A 171 4.33 -6.57 7.34
CA GLY A 171 5.49 -6.38 6.47
C GLY A 171 5.23 -5.43 5.30
N VAL A 172 6.25 -4.63 4.99
CA VAL A 172 6.33 -3.93 3.70
C VAL A 172 7.15 -4.79 2.75
N LEU A 173 6.49 -5.34 1.73
CA LEU A 173 7.17 -6.01 0.64
C LEU A 173 7.68 -4.94 -0.33
N HIS A 174 8.92 -4.51 -0.12
CA HIS A 174 9.58 -3.46 -0.88
C HIS A 174 10.27 -4.03 -2.11
N LEU A 175 9.75 -3.67 -3.28
CA LEU A 175 10.16 -4.15 -4.60
C LEU A 175 10.55 -2.95 -5.47
N PRO A 176 11.78 -2.42 -5.36
CA PRO A 176 12.19 -1.20 -6.05
C PRO A 176 12.15 -1.39 -7.57
N ARG A 177 11.88 -0.29 -8.29
CA ARG A 177 11.85 -0.27 -9.77
C ARG A 177 13.23 -0.20 -10.40
N ALA A 178 14.29 -0.05 -9.61
CA ALA A 178 15.66 -0.03 -10.09
C ALA A 178 16.17 -1.45 -10.37
N LEU A 179 16.89 -1.63 -11.47
CA LEU A 179 17.44 -2.93 -11.90
C LEU A 179 18.46 -3.50 -10.92
N ASP A 180 19.24 -2.62 -10.28
CA ASP A 180 20.25 -2.96 -9.28
C ASP A 180 19.65 -3.12 -7.86
N GLY A 181 18.35 -2.86 -7.73
CA GLY A 181 17.61 -3.05 -6.49
C GLY A 181 17.44 -4.53 -6.14
N LYS A 182 17.27 -4.79 -4.85
CA LYS A 182 16.89 -6.12 -4.35
C LYS A 182 15.54 -6.02 -3.65
N GLY A 183 14.60 -6.87 -4.07
CA GLY A 183 13.34 -7.02 -3.37
C GLY A 183 13.57 -7.61 -1.99
N LYS A 184 12.90 -7.06 -0.99
CA LYS A 184 12.93 -7.54 0.39
C LYS A 184 11.61 -7.27 1.09
N ALA A 185 11.20 -8.16 1.96
CA ALA A 185 10.18 -7.84 2.95
C ALA A 185 10.84 -7.33 4.23
N ILE A 186 10.42 -6.17 4.68
CA ILE A 186 10.80 -5.65 5.99
C ILE A 186 9.66 -6.03 6.93
N MET A 187 9.92 -7.00 7.82
CA MET A 187 8.92 -7.56 8.72
C MET A 187 9.06 -6.97 10.11
N LYS A 188 7.93 -6.76 10.79
CA LYS A 188 7.87 -6.37 12.20
C LYS A 188 6.82 -7.22 12.90
N GLY A 189 7.11 -7.68 14.12
CA GLY A 189 6.10 -8.28 14.97
C GLY A 189 4.96 -7.30 15.26
N ALA A 190 3.77 -7.83 15.48
CA ALA A 190 2.59 -7.02 15.78
C ALA A 190 2.75 -6.23 17.09
N ASP A 191 3.52 -6.74 18.04
CA ASP A 191 3.93 -6.09 19.30
C ASP A 191 4.73 -4.79 19.10
N LYS A 192 5.38 -4.62 17.93
CA LYS A 192 6.21 -3.46 17.59
C LYS A 192 5.46 -2.39 16.79
N GLN A 193 4.12 -2.43 16.80
CA GLN A 193 3.28 -1.49 16.03
C GLN A 193 2.72 -0.32 16.85
N GLU A 194 2.95 -0.28 18.16
CA GLU A 194 2.34 0.72 19.06
C GLU A 194 2.53 2.18 18.58
N HIS A 195 3.74 2.57 18.21
CA HIS A 195 4.00 3.94 17.72
C HIS A 195 3.32 4.23 16.38
N HIS A 196 3.18 3.23 15.50
CA HIS A 196 2.50 3.41 14.22
C HIS A 196 0.98 3.51 14.42
N GLU A 197 0.42 2.77 15.38
CA GLU A 197 -0.98 2.90 15.76
C GLU A 197 -1.26 4.26 16.42
N GLN A 198 -0.36 4.74 17.27
CA GLN A 198 -0.45 6.08 17.84
C GLN A 198 -0.43 7.14 16.73
N ALA A 199 0.50 7.05 15.79
CA ALA A 199 0.56 7.94 14.62
C ALA A 199 -0.72 7.86 13.78
N TRP A 200 -1.28 6.66 13.58
CA TRP A 200 -2.56 6.48 12.91
C TRP A 200 -3.70 7.21 13.62
N ARG A 201 -3.81 7.07 14.94
CA ARG A 201 -4.84 7.76 15.73
C ARG A 201 -4.71 9.28 15.64
N LEU A 202 -3.49 9.81 15.64
CA LEU A 202 -3.25 11.24 15.43
C LEU A 202 -3.70 11.68 14.03
N CYS A 203 -3.43 10.90 12.98
CA CYS A 203 -3.93 11.17 11.63
C CYS A 203 -5.47 11.23 11.59
N GLN A 204 -6.16 10.30 12.27
CA GLN A 204 -7.62 10.31 12.37
C GLN A 204 -8.14 11.59 13.06
N GLN A 205 -7.50 12.02 14.14
CA GLN A 205 -7.86 13.26 14.84
C GLN A 205 -7.68 14.50 13.95
N VAL A 206 -6.53 14.60 13.25
CA VAL A 206 -6.29 15.70 12.31
C VAL A 206 -7.30 15.68 11.18
N TYR A 207 -7.62 14.49 10.64
CA TYR A 207 -8.63 14.33 9.60
C TYR A 207 -9.99 14.85 10.09
N ALA A 208 -10.45 14.41 11.27
CA ALA A 208 -11.73 14.80 11.84
C ALA A 208 -11.81 16.33 12.08
N ILE A 209 -10.76 16.94 12.64
CA ILE A 209 -10.68 18.38 12.84
C ILE A 209 -10.79 19.13 11.52
N LYS A 210 -10.08 18.69 10.49
CA LYS A 210 -10.12 19.35 9.17
C LYS A 210 -11.50 19.27 8.51
N GLN A 211 -12.32 18.26 8.80
CA GLN A 211 -13.70 18.19 8.30
C GLN A 211 -14.61 19.21 8.99
N ILE A 212 -14.23 19.70 10.19
CA ILE A 212 -15.02 20.68 10.95
C ILE A 212 -14.66 22.12 10.59
N ILE A 213 -13.36 22.38 10.38
CA ILE A 213 -12.85 23.76 10.22
C ILE A 213 -12.58 24.14 8.75
N GLY A 214 -12.59 23.20 7.83
CA GLY A 214 -12.27 23.40 6.41
C GLY A 214 -13.41 23.27 5.52
#